data_84fea463f9725c9ba465cf5c847088c9
#
_entry.id   84fea463f9725c9ba465cf5c847088c9
#
_cell.length_a   1.000
_cell.length_b   1.000
_cell.length_c   1.000
_cell.angle_alpha   90.00
_cell.angle_beta   90.00
_cell.angle_gamma   90.00
#
_symmetry.space_group_name_H-M   'P 1'
#
loop_
_entity.id
_entity.type
_entity.pdbx_description
1 polymer ?
#
loop_
_entity_poly.entity_id
_entity_poly.type
_entity_poly.pdbx_seq_one_letter_code
_entity_poly.pdbx_strand_id
1 'polypeptide(L)'
;KDAALKAMINSSTIPYYEGTKEFMELGYVPLDRNGSAGSLTLEYAYDDWTIYNTALLVGNRSVADTYKKRASNYANVFDTSIGYARPRYTNGKFKEDFSLLSTHGEGFIEGNALNYSFYVPQDVNGMIQLMGGEQAFITKMDSLFTMHLPDEFFAETEDVTKEGLLGGYVPVSYTHLRAHETSQDL
;
A
#
# COMPACT_ATOMS: atom_id res chain seq x y z
N LYS A 1 -15.32 -2.88 24.50
CA LYS A 1 -14.58 -1.92 23.67
C LYS A 1 -13.09 -1.89 24.05
N ASP A 2 -12.74 -1.76 25.35
CA ASP A 2 -11.34 -1.71 25.81
C ASP A 2 -10.57 -2.99 25.50
N ALA A 3 -11.19 -4.16 25.61
CA ALA A 3 -10.58 -5.44 25.24
C ALA A 3 -10.24 -5.51 23.74
N ALA A 4 -11.10 -4.94 22.89
CA ALA A 4 -10.83 -4.88 21.44
C ALA A 4 -9.64 -3.96 21.16
N LEU A 5 -9.61 -2.74 21.74
CA LEU A 5 -8.47 -1.84 21.60
C LEU A 5 -7.16 -2.50 22.07
N LYS A 6 -7.19 -3.20 23.21
CA LYS A 6 -6.02 -3.92 23.72
C LYS A 6 -5.54 -5.01 22.75
N ALA A 7 -6.47 -5.76 22.16
CA ALA A 7 -6.12 -6.79 21.17
C ALA A 7 -5.48 -6.19 19.92
N MET A 8 -6.05 -5.10 19.38
CA MET A 8 -5.51 -4.38 18.23
C MET A 8 -4.09 -3.85 18.51
N ILE A 9 -3.88 -3.22 19.69
CA ILE A 9 -2.55 -2.74 20.10
C ILE A 9 -1.56 -3.91 20.17
N ASN A 10 -1.95 -5.02 20.79
CA ASN A 10 -1.09 -6.19 20.89
C ASN A 10 -0.68 -6.71 19.51
N SER A 11 -1.63 -6.82 18.57
CA SER A 11 -1.34 -7.28 17.20
C SER A 11 -0.38 -6.34 16.48
N SER A 12 -0.57 -5.03 16.60
CA SER A 12 0.24 -4.01 15.92
C SER A 12 1.64 -3.80 16.52
N THR A 13 1.99 -4.53 17.59
CA THR A 13 3.26 -4.40 18.29
C THR A 13 4.01 -5.72 18.47
N ILE A 14 3.63 -6.76 17.73
CA ILE A 14 4.32 -8.06 17.74
C ILE A 14 5.65 -7.94 16.98
N PRO A 15 6.82 -7.95 17.65
CA PRO A 15 8.08 -7.56 17.02
C PRO A 15 8.68 -8.60 16.07
N TYR A 16 8.14 -9.82 16.05
CA TYR A 16 8.58 -10.91 15.18
C TYR A 16 7.62 -11.18 14.02
N TYR A 17 6.59 -10.33 13.86
CA TYR A 17 5.64 -10.47 12.78
C TYR A 17 6.04 -9.53 11.63
N GLU A 18 6.26 -10.09 10.47
CA GLU A 18 6.40 -9.48 9.13
C GLU A 18 6.86 -8.02 9.06
N GLY A 19 7.98 -7.68 9.68
CA GLY A 19 8.53 -6.32 9.64
C GLY A 19 7.89 -5.31 10.59
N THR A 20 7.01 -5.76 11.50
CA THR A 20 6.35 -4.88 12.49
C THR A 20 7.35 -4.18 13.38
N LYS A 21 8.46 -4.85 13.75
CA LYS A 21 9.54 -4.23 14.54
C LYS A 21 10.11 -3.03 13.81
N GLU A 22 10.52 -3.21 12.57
CA GLU A 22 11.10 -2.17 11.74
C GLU A 22 10.09 -1.05 11.47
N PHE A 23 8.83 -1.39 11.24
CA PHE A 23 7.76 -0.40 11.09
C PHE A 23 7.59 0.48 12.33
N MET A 24 7.70 -0.10 13.55
CA MET A 24 7.67 0.67 14.79
C MET A 24 8.91 1.55 14.99
N GLU A 25 10.09 1.07 14.60
CA GLU A 25 11.38 1.75 14.82
C GLU A 25 11.69 2.80 13.75
N LEU A 26 11.41 2.48 12.46
CA LEU A 26 11.79 3.29 11.30
C LEU A 26 10.61 4.04 10.68
N GLY A 27 9.38 3.65 11.01
CA GLY A 27 8.16 4.16 10.37
C GLY A 27 7.89 3.55 8.99
N TYR A 28 8.57 2.49 8.61
CA TYR A 28 8.31 1.70 7.40
C TYR A 28 8.95 0.32 7.52
N VAL A 29 8.48 -0.62 6.70
CA VAL A 29 9.09 -1.94 6.57
C VAL A 29 10.18 -1.85 5.49
N PRO A 30 11.46 -2.19 5.78
CA PRO A 30 12.51 -2.15 4.77
C PRO A 30 12.48 -3.32 3.81
N LEU A 31 12.83 -3.08 2.53
CA LEU A 31 12.86 -4.10 1.49
C LEU A 31 13.88 -5.21 1.75
N ASP A 32 15.01 -4.89 2.37
CA ASP A 32 16.03 -5.86 2.78
C ASP A 32 15.65 -6.68 4.04
N ARG A 33 14.46 -6.46 4.59
CA ARG A 33 13.87 -7.22 5.69
C ARG A 33 12.64 -8.01 5.28
N ASN A 34 11.85 -7.47 4.35
CA ASN A 34 10.66 -8.16 3.85
C ASN A 34 10.41 -7.79 2.38
N GLY A 35 10.23 -8.81 1.52
CA GLY A 35 10.00 -8.64 0.09
C GLY A 35 8.71 -7.89 -0.26
N SER A 36 7.74 -7.79 0.66
CA SER A 36 6.47 -7.07 0.51
C SER A 36 6.48 -5.71 1.23
N ALA A 37 7.63 -5.11 1.42
CA ALA A 37 7.89 -3.94 2.26
C ALA A 37 6.96 -2.74 1.99
N GLY A 38 6.72 -2.42 0.73
CA GLY A 38 5.82 -1.34 0.32
C GLY A 38 4.37 -1.61 0.71
N SER A 39 3.84 -2.80 0.35
CA SER A 39 2.50 -3.23 0.73
C SER A 39 2.30 -3.19 2.24
N LEU A 40 3.19 -3.84 2.99
CA LEU A 40 3.10 -3.90 4.45
C LEU A 40 3.14 -2.51 5.11
N THR A 41 3.96 -1.60 4.59
CA THR A 41 4.02 -0.24 5.14
C THR A 41 2.70 0.50 4.97
N LEU A 42 2.08 0.40 3.79
CA LEU A 42 0.80 1.05 3.49
C LEU A 42 -0.33 0.44 4.32
N GLU A 43 -0.39 -0.88 4.40
CA GLU A 43 -1.41 -1.61 5.15
C GLU A 43 -1.30 -1.38 6.65
N TYR A 44 -0.10 -1.45 7.24
CA TYR A 44 0.11 -1.16 8.66
C TYR A 44 -0.26 0.30 9.03
N ALA A 45 -0.01 1.25 8.13
CA ALA A 45 -0.44 2.63 8.35
C ALA A 45 -1.96 2.75 8.39
N TYR A 46 -2.68 1.99 7.56
CA TYR A 46 -4.14 1.93 7.60
C TYR A 46 -4.64 1.23 8.87
N ASP A 47 -4.04 0.11 9.25
CA ASP A 47 -4.36 -0.58 10.50
C ASP A 47 -4.18 0.33 11.72
N ASP A 48 -3.09 1.08 11.76
CA ASP A 48 -2.83 2.05 12.82
C ASP A 48 -3.89 3.18 12.85
N TRP A 49 -4.41 3.59 11.70
CA TRP A 49 -5.55 4.51 11.64
C TRP A 49 -6.82 3.90 12.23
N THR A 50 -7.06 2.60 12.05
CA THR A 50 -8.21 1.94 12.67
C THR A 50 -8.06 1.88 14.21
N ILE A 51 -6.84 1.67 14.70
CA ILE A 51 -6.53 1.72 16.14
C ILE A 51 -6.72 3.14 16.67
N TYR A 52 -6.26 4.16 15.96
CA TYR A 52 -6.48 5.56 16.29
C TYR A 52 -7.97 5.87 16.51
N ASN A 53 -8.83 5.51 15.54
CA ASN A 53 -10.27 5.74 15.64
C ASN A 53 -10.90 4.95 16.80
N THR A 54 -10.49 3.71 17.00
CA THR A 54 -10.96 2.88 18.12
C THR A 54 -10.55 3.50 19.47
N ALA A 55 -9.33 4.03 19.58
CA ALA A 55 -8.85 4.71 20.79
C ALA A 55 -9.68 5.97 21.09
N LEU A 56 -10.04 6.76 20.07
CA LEU A 56 -10.96 7.89 20.22
C LEU A 56 -12.33 7.46 20.73
N LEU A 57 -12.90 6.39 20.19
CA LEU A 57 -14.21 5.85 20.58
C LEU A 57 -14.28 5.37 22.04
N VAL A 58 -13.14 4.97 22.62
CA VAL A 58 -13.05 4.57 24.03
C VAL A 58 -12.50 5.67 24.92
N GLY A 59 -12.18 6.85 24.37
CA GLY A 59 -11.69 8.01 25.13
C GLY A 59 -10.21 7.94 25.52
N ASN A 60 -9.43 7.02 24.94
CA ASN A 60 -7.98 6.89 25.22
C ASN A 60 -7.15 7.80 24.30
N ARG A 61 -7.01 9.07 24.68
CA ARG A 61 -6.31 10.09 23.89
C ARG A 61 -4.83 9.80 23.71
N SER A 62 -4.14 9.27 24.71
CA SER A 62 -2.70 8.96 24.60
C SER A 62 -2.42 7.92 23.54
N VAL A 63 -3.22 6.85 23.49
CA VAL A 63 -3.14 5.84 22.42
C VAL A 63 -3.52 6.46 21.09
N ALA A 64 -4.58 7.25 21.02
CA ALA A 64 -5.00 7.92 19.80
C ALA A 64 -3.88 8.78 19.20
N ASP A 65 -3.20 9.60 20.02
CA ASP A 65 -2.11 10.47 19.55
C ASP A 65 -0.92 9.66 19.00
N THR A 66 -0.61 8.53 19.63
CA THR A 66 0.45 7.62 19.17
C THR A 66 0.10 7.03 17.80
N TYR A 67 -1.09 6.46 17.69
CA TYR A 67 -1.51 5.77 16.46
C TYR A 67 -1.85 6.72 15.31
N LYS A 68 -2.27 7.96 15.62
CA LYS A 68 -2.40 9.02 14.61
C LYS A 68 -1.07 9.31 13.90
N LYS A 69 0.03 9.36 14.66
CA LYS A 69 1.37 9.55 14.07
C LYS A 69 1.78 8.35 13.22
N ARG A 70 1.56 7.13 13.71
CA ARG A 70 1.89 5.90 12.99
C ARG A 70 1.06 5.75 11.71
N ALA A 71 -0.21 6.14 11.73
CA ALA A 71 -1.08 6.15 10.56
C ALA A 71 -0.57 7.04 9.40
N SER A 72 0.28 8.02 9.68
CA SER A 72 0.92 8.85 8.64
C SER A 72 2.22 8.24 8.07
N ASN A 73 2.66 7.11 8.57
CA ASN A 73 3.89 6.44 8.14
C ASN A 73 3.87 5.97 6.68
N TYR A 74 2.70 5.86 6.05
CA TYR A 74 2.58 5.61 4.62
C TYR A 74 3.44 6.58 3.78
N ALA A 75 3.58 7.83 4.24
CA ALA A 75 4.37 8.85 3.55
C ALA A 75 5.86 8.49 3.44
N ASN A 76 6.39 7.64 4.33
CA ASN A 76 7.80 7.26 4.33
C ASN A 76 8.20 6.41 3.11
N VAL A 77 7.26 5.78 2.45
CA VAL A 77 7.54 4.99 1.24
C VAL A 77 7.11 5.71 -0.04
N PHE A 78 6.58 6.94 0.04
CA PHE A 78 6.35 7.74 -1.16
C PHE A 78 7.62 8.44 -1.62
N ASP A 79 8.01 8.20 -2.86
CA ASP A 79 9.04 8.95 -3.56
C ASP A 79 8.39 10.09 -4.35
N THR A 80 8.48 11.30 -3.83
CA THR A 80 7.86 12.48 -4.44
C THR A 80 8.46 12.87 -5.79
N SER A 81 9.67 12.36 -6.12
CA SER A 81 10.27 12.60 -7.43
C SER A 81 9.54 11.89 -8.57
N ILE A 82 8.91 10.76 -8.26
CA ILE A 82 8.08 9.99 -9.20
C ILE A 82 6.58 10.07 -8.88
N GLY A 83 6.24 10.47 -7.63
CA GLY A 83 4.87 10.59 -7.13
C GLY A 83 4.16 9.24 -6.96
N TYR A 84 4.90 8.19 -6.60
CA TYR A 84 4.40 6.84 -6.32
C TYR A 84 5.10 6.24 -5.11
N ALA A 85 4.47 5.24 -4.51
CA ALA A 85 5.12 4.43 -3.48
C ALA A 85 6.30 3.67 -4.07
N ARG A 86 7.44 3.71 -3.39
CA ARG A 86 8.70 3.08 -3.75
C ARG A 86 9.33 2.49 -2.51
N PRO A 87 9.70 1.21 -2.49
CA PRO A 87 10.29 0.59 -1.33
C PRO A 87 11.62 1.22 -0.93
N ARG A 88 11.90 1.18 0.37
CA ARG A 88 13.15 1.67 0.95
C ARG A 88 13.91 0.54 1.63
N TYR A 89 15.22 0.66 1.66
CA TYR A 89 16.11 -0.21 2.43
C TYR A 89 16.26 0.28 3.88
N THR A 90 16.79 -0.55 4.77
CA THR A 90 17.09 -0.18 6.17
C THR A 90 17.95 1.09 6.29
N ASN A 91 18.81 1.36 5.31
CA ASN A 91 19.65 2.57 5.26
C ASN A 91 18.89 3.84 4.85
N GLY A 92 17.60 3.76 4.63
CA GLY A 92 16.73 4.88 4.25
C GLY A 92 16.72 5.24 2.76
N LYS A 93 17.54 4.59 1.93
CA LYS A 93 17.53 4.83 0.48
C LYS A 93 16.36 4.11 -0.19
N PHE A 94 15.77 4.74 -1.18
CA PHE A 94 14.82 4.07 -2.07
C PHE A 94 15.54 3.03 -2.95
N LYS A 95 14.81 1.98 -3.36
CA LYS A 95 15.30 1.00 -4.32
C LYS A 95 15.63 1.69 -5.65
N GLU A 96 16.89 1.65 -6.07
CA GLU A 96 17.37 2.40 -7.25
C GLU A 96 16.83 1.82 -8.55
N ASP A 97 17.02 0.53 -8.76
CA ASP A 97 16.50 -0.20 -9.94
C ASP A 97 15.06 -0.64 -9.64
N PHE A 98 14.08 0.20 -10.02
CA PHE A 98 12.68 0.09 -9.63
C PHE A 98 11.74 0.24 -10.83
N SER A 99 10.83 -0.71 -10.98
CA SER A 99 9.75 -0.69 -11.97
C SER A 99 8.40 -0.46 -11.29
N LEU A 100 7.62 0.50 -11.79
CA LEU A 100 6.23 0.72 -11.34
C LEU A 100 5.29 -0.43 -11.70
N LEU A 101 5.63 -1.20 -12.72
CA LEU A 101 4.79 -2.25 -13.29
C LEU A 101 5.10 -3.64 -12.71
N SER A 102 6.30 -3.85 -12.15
CA SER A 102 6.71 -5.16 -11.68
C SER A 102 5.84 -5.63 -10.50
N THR A 103 5.36 -6.87 -10.57
CA THR A 103 4.58 -7.53 -9.53
C THR A 103 5.42 -8.41 -8.61
N HIS A 104 6.71 -8.57 -8.91
CA HIS A 104 7.61 -9.44 -8.14
C HIS A 104 8.89 -8.70 -7.75
N GLY A 105 9.33 -8.88 -6.49
CA GLY A 105 10.60 -8.34 -6.02
C GLY A 105 10.70 -6.83 -5.85
N GLU A 106 9.62 -6.10 -6.11
CA GLU A 106 9.57 -4.65 -6.06
C GLU A 106 8.94 -4.10 -4.76
N GLY A 107 8.73 -4.96 -3.77
CA GLY A 107 8.18 -4.57 -2.47
C GLY A 107 6.66 -4.59 -2.39
N PHE A 108 5.98 -5.15 -3.37
CA PHE A 108 4.52 -5.27 -3.41
C PHE A 108 4.09 -6.72 -3.56
N ILE A 109 2.96 -7.07 -2.93
CA ILE A 109 2.35 -8.40 -2.99
C ILE A 109 1.03 -8.30 -3.75
N GLU A 110 0.76 -9.26 -4.63
CA GLU A 110 -0.49 -9.34 -5.40
C GLU A 110 -0.84 -8.02 -6.14
N GLY A 111 0.17 -7.32 -6.64
CA GLY A 111 0.01 -6.04 -7.30
C GLY A 111 1.35 -5.39 -7.57
N ASN A 112 1.32 -4.13 -7.94
CA ASN A 112 2.48 -3.33 -8.26
C ASN A 112 2.41 -1.92 -7.62
N ALA A 113 3.44 -1.10 -7.83
CA ALA A 113 3.45 0.26 -7.28
C ALA A 113 2.31 1.13 -7.81
N LEU A 114 1.86 0.92 -9.04
CA LEU A 114 0.72 1.67 -9.61
C LEU A 114 -0.56 1.43 -8.82
N ASN A 115 -0.82 0.17 -8.41
CA ASN A 115 -1.99 -0.18 -7.63
C ASN A 115 -1.87 0.29 -6.19
N TYR A 116 -0.80 -0.12 -5.51
CA TYR A 116 -0.62 0.12 -4.08
C TYR A 116 -0.46 1.59 -3.72
N SER A 117 0.07 2.44 -4.62
CA SER A 117 0.21 3.86 -4.33
C SER A 117 -1.12 4.58 -4.06
N PHE A 118 -2.24 4.01 -4.49
CA PHE A 118 -3.57 4.54 -4.19
C PHE A 118 -4.18 3.99 -2.89
N TYR A 119 -3.49 3.06 -2.22
CA TYR A 119 -3.97 2.48 -0.96
C TYR A 119 -3.63 3.35 0.25
N VAL A 120 -4.19 4.54 0.31
CA VAL A 120 -4.13 5.46 1.45
C VAL A 120 -5.53 6.03 1.75
N PRO A 121 -6.52 5.15 2.04
CA PRO A 121 -7.90 5.61 2.23
C PRO A 121 -8.09 6.49 3.48
N GLN A 122 -7.18 6.41 4.44
CA GLN A 122 -7.19 7.19 5.67
C GLN A 122 -6.76 8.65 5.49
N ASP A 123 -6.01 8.98 4.43
CA ASP A 123 -5.51 10.32 4.16
C ASP A 123 -5.35 10.59 2.66
N VAL A 124 -6.47 10.64 1.96
CA VAL A 124 -6.50 10.88 0.51
C VAL A 124 -5.86 12.22 0.15
N ASN A 125 -6.06 13.25 0.95
CA ASN A 125 -5.46 14.57 0.69
C ASN A 125 -3.93 14.54 0.81
N GLY A 126 -3.39 13.88 1.84
CA GLY A 126 -1.94 13.68 1.99
C GLY A 126 -1.35 12.90 0.83
N MET A 127 -2.01 11.83 0.40
CA MET A 127 -1.62 11.05 -0.78
C MET A 127 -1.59 11.90 -2.05
N ILE A 128 -2.61 12.72 -2.30
CA ILE A 128 -2.66 13.63 -3.46
C ILE A 128 -1.46 14.58 -3.46
N GLN A 129 -1.09 15.13 -2.31
CA GLN A 129 0.09 16.01 -2.22
C GLN A 129 1.39 15.26 -2.52
N LEU A 130 1.56 14.04 -2.01
CA LEU A 130 2.73 13.20 -2.28
C LEU A 130 2.82 12.77 -3.75
N MET A 131 1.70 12.63 -4.42
CA MET A 131 1.61 12.31 -5.86
C MET A 131 1.90 13.51 -6.78
N GLY A 132 2.06 14.71 -6.25
CA GLY A 132 2.34 15.91 -7.01
C GLY A 132 1.16 16.87 -7.18
N GLY A 133 0.12 16.72 -6.35
CA GLY A 133 -1.08 17.56 -6.34
C GLY A 133 -2.23 16.98 -7.16
N GLU A 134 -3.35 17.68 -7.12
CA GLU A 134 -4.64 17.22 -7.67
C GLU A 134 -4.57 16.82 -9.15
N GLN A 135 -3.98 17.66 -10.00
CA GLN A 135 -3.88 17.37 -11.43
C GLN A 135 -3.01 16.15 -11.73
N ALA A 136 -1.89 16.00 -11.00
CA ALA A 136 -1.02 14.83 -11.15
C ALA A 136 -1.73 13.56 -10.65
N PHE A 137 -2.48 13.64 -9.56
CA PHE A 137 -3.30 12.53 -9.05
C PHE A 137 -4.33 12.07 -10.09
N ILE A 138 -5.11 13.00 -10.68
CA ILE A 138 -6.11 12.68 -11.71
C ILE A 138 -5.43 12.00 -12.91
N THR A 139 -4.32 12.57 -13.41
CA THR A 139 -3.58 11.98 -14.52
C THR A 139 -3.08 10.58 -14.23
N LYS A 140 -2.57 10.34 -13.01
CA LYS A 140 -2.10 9.01 -12.59
C LYS A 140 -3.26 8.01 -12.48
N MET A 141 -4.40 8.45 -11.94
CA MET A 141 -5.61 7.64 -11.83
C MET A 141 -6.13 7.25 -13.22
N ASP A 142 -6.25 8.19 -14.15
CA ASP A 142 -6.65 7.91 -15.52
C ASP A 142 -5.66 6.95 -16.21
N SER A 143 -4.36 7.17 -16.03
CA SER A 143 -3.31 6.33 -16.60
C SER A 143 -3.41 4.89 -16.09
N LEU A 144 -3.76 4.68 -14.83
CA LEU A 144 -3.91 3.33 -14.25
C LEU A 144 -4.88 2.47 -15.06
N PHE A 145 -5.94 3.05 -15.59
CA PHE A 145 -6.98 2.33 -16.33
C PHE A 145 -6.85 2.40 -17.86
N THR A 146 -6.05 3.34 -18.38
CA THR A 146 -5.98 3.59 -19.83
C THR A 146 -4.64 3.25 -20.48
N MET A 147 -3.59 3.00 -19.67
CA MET A 147 -2.28 2.68 -20.22
C MET A 147 -2.28 1.34 -20.96
N HIS A 148 -1.48 1.26 -22.03
CA HIS A 148 -1.18 0.00 -22.70
C HIS A 148 0.11 -0.58 -22.10
N LEU A 149 0.01 -1.79 -21.57
CA LEU A 149 1.17 -2.53 -21.09
C LEU A 149 1.86 -3.25 -22.25
N PRO A 150 3.20 -3.27 -22.29
CA PRO A 150 3.94 -4.01 -23.32
C PRO A 150 3.70 -5.52 -23.20
N ASP A 151 3.79 -6.24 -24.30
CA ASP A 151 3.55 -7.69 -24.31
C ASP A 151 4.57 -8.45 -23.42
N GLU A 152 5.79 -7.93 -23.28
CA GLU A 152 6.83 -8.47 -22.40
C GLU A 152 6.41 -8.49 -20.94
N PHE A 153 5.59 -7.54 -20.51
CA PHE A 153 5.05 -7.49 -19.16
C PHE A 153 4.26 -8.77 -18.81
N PHE A 154 3.49 -9.29 -19.76
CA PHE A 154 2.66 -10.48 -19.52
C PHE A 154 3.47 -11.78 -19.59
N ALA A 155 4.64 -11.78 -20.23
CA ALA A 155 5.49 -12.96 -20.33
C ALA A 155 6.19 -13.30 -18.99
N GLU A 156 6.32 -12.34 -18.09
CA GLU A 156 7.01 -12.49 -16.79
C GLU A 156 6.06 -12.69 -15.61
N THR A 157 4.73 -12.66 -15.84
CA THR A 157 3.73 -12.73 -14.76
C THR A 157 2.84 -13.96 -14.96
N GLU A 158 2.99 -14.96 -14.10
CA GLU A 158 2.15 -16.17 -14.14
C GLU A 158 0.69 -15.89 -13.73
N ASP A 159 0.46 -14.84 -12.94
CA ASP A 159 -0.83 -14.55 -12.31
C ASP A 159 -1.69 -13.53 -13.07
N VAL A 160 -1.18 -12.95 -14.16
CA VAL A 160 -1.83 -11.85 -14.86
C VAL A 160 -1.99 -12.18 -16.32
N THR A 161 -3.23 -12.28 -16.80
CA THR A 161 -3.53 -12.44 -18.22
C THR A 161 -3.91 -11.11 -18.86
N LYS A 162 -3.55 -10.93 -20.13
CA LYS A 162 -3.84 -9.71 -20.92
C LYS A 162 -5.33 -9.37 -20.92
N GLU A 163 -6.18 -10.40 -20.96
CA GLU A 163 -7.63 -10.28 -20.99
C GLU A 163 -8.23 -9.83 -19.64
N GLY A 164 -7.51 -10.04 -18.55
CA GLY A 164 -7.95 -9.70 -17.19
C GLY A 164 -7.62 -8.29 -16.73
N LEU A 165 -6.84 -7.53 -17.51
CA LEU A 165 -6.32 -6.23 -17.10
C LEU A 165 -7.15 -5.06 -17.66
N LEU A 166 -7.28 -4.03 -16.82
CA LEU A 166 -7.68 -2.69 -17.22
C LEU A 166 -6.47 -1.76 -17.07
N GLY A 167 -5.80 -1.49 -18.19
CA GLY A 167 -4.59 -0.67 -18.16
C GLY A 167 -3.49 -1.28 -17.29
N GLY A 168 -2.98 -0.52 -16.33
CA GLY A 168 -1.99 -0.96 -15.34
C GLY A 168 -2.57 -1.56 -14.06
N TYR A 169 -3.89 -1.62 -13.95
CA TYR A 169 -4.55 -2.20 -12.78
C TYR A 169 -4.48 -3.73 -12.78
N VAL A 170 -3.90 -4.31 -11.75
CA VAL A 170 -3.68 -5.76 -11.59
C VAL A 170 -4.55 -6.29 -10.45
N PRO A 171 -5.75 -6.82 -10.73
CA PRO A 171 -6.65 -7.33 -9.71
C PRO A 171 -6.37 -8.81 -9.40
N VAL A 172 -5.22 -9.14 -8.82
CA VAL A 172 -4.82 -10.55 -8.61
C VAL A 172 -5.78 -11.29 -7.69
N SER A 173 -6.04 -10.77 -6.50
CA SER A 173 -6.89 -11.44 -5.50
C SER A 173 -8.39 -11.36 -5.79
N TYR A 174 -8.83 -10.48 -6.67
CA TYR A 174 -10.26 -10.21 -6.93
C TYR A 174 -10.76 -10.74 -8.27
N THR A 175 -9.98 -11.53 -8.98
CA THR A 175 -10.37 -12.14 -10.27
C THR A 175 -11.66 -12.94 -10.18
N HIS A 176 -11.90 -13.61 -9.08
CA HIS A 176 -13.15 -14.38 -8.86
C HIS A 176 -14.38 -13.49 -8.72
N LEU A 177 -14.27 -12.32 -8.12
CA LEU A 177 -15.38 -11.37 -7.98
C LEU A 177 -15.78 -10.80 -9.34
N ARG A 178 -14.80 -10.46 -10.20
CA ARG A 178 -15.09 -9.99 -11.56
C ARG A 178 -15.78 -11.04 -12.43
N ALA A 179 -15.35 -12.28 -12.34
CA ALA A 179 -15.99 -13.37 -13.10
C ALA A 179 -17.44 -13.59 -12.68
N HIS A 180 -17.81 -13.28 -11.43
CA HIS A 180 -19.17 -13.38 -10.93
C HIS A 180 -20.07 -12.21 -11.38
N GLU A 181 -19.55 -11.00 -11.40
CA GLU A 181 -20.32 -9.81 -11.81
C GLU A 181 -20.62 -9.80 -13.31
N THR A 182 -19.65 -10.19 -14.14
CA THR A 182 -19.84 -10.25 -15.60
C THR A 182 -20.75 -11.36 -16.07
N SER A 183 -21.02 -12.38 -15.25
CA SER A 183 -21.96 -13.47 -15.59
C SER A 183 -23.40 -13.17 -15.29
N GLN A 184 -23.71 -12.10 -14.54
CA GLN A 184 -25.08 -11.71 -14.19
C GLN A 184 -25.64 -10.58 -15.07
N ASP A 185 -24.79 -9.87 -15.82
CA ASP A 185 -25.18 -8.75 -16.68
C ASP A 185 -25.24 -9.13 -18.17
N LEU A 186 -25.16 -10.42 -18.50
CA LEU A 186 -25.36 -11.00 -19.82
C LEU A 186 -26.52 -11.97 -19.85
#